data_c266bb04e67d5f115f761e68b1a89aae
#
_entry.id   c266bb04e67d5f115f761e68b1a89aae
#
_cell.length_a   1.000
_cell.length_b   1.000
_cell.length_c   1.000
_cell.angle_alpha   90.00
_cell.angle_beta   90.00
_cell.angle_gamma   90.00
#
_symmetry.space_group_name_H-M   'P 1'
#
loop_
_entity.id
_entity.type
_entity.pdbx_description
1 polymer ?
#
loop_
_entity_poly.entity_id
_entity_poly.type
_entity_poly.pdbx_seq_one_letter_code
_entity_poly.pdbx_strand_id
1 'polypeptide(L)'
;NTPQLSHDDATPADREHFHSLGARIAEFPMGDVTAAAAKALGDPIVLGAPNVVRGGSHTGLQSAAESAAKGLCDILASDYYYPALLHAPFILVRDGKLPLNEAWGLVSTNPARALGLVDRGVLAPCKRADVAIVQNGGSPSLLATIAAGRLCSFG
;
A
#
# COMPACT_ATOMS: atom_id res chain seq x y z
N ASN A 1 9.15 -13.11 -15.40
CA ASN A 1 9.89 -12.01 -14.76
C ASN A 1 9.33 -11.79 -13.36
N THR A 2 10.19 -11.88 -12.35
CA THR A 2 9.81 -11.53 -10.98
C THR A 2 9.91 -10.01 -10.83
N PRO A 3 8.88 -9.33 -10.31
CA PRO A 3 8.96 -7.92 -9.98
C PRO A 3 10.13 -7.64 -9.04
N GLN A 4 10.89 -6.58 -9.30
CA GLN A 4 12.00 -6.15 -8.48
C GLN A 4 11.69 -4.78 -7.88
N LEU A 5 12.13 -4.58 -6.65
CA LEU A 5 12.00 -3.31 -5.94
C LEU A 5 13.36 -2.85 -5.42
N SER A 6 13.52 -1.54 -5.27
CA SER A 6 14.60 -0.92 -4.49
C SER A 6 14.07 -0.57 -3.10
N HIS A 7 14.96 -0.34 -2.17
CA HIS A 7 14.62 0.02 -0.79
C HIS A 7 15.48 1.18 -0.32
N ASP A 8 14.86 2.18 0.33
CA ASP A 8 15.55 3.35 0.88
C ASP A 8 16.31 4.20 -0.15
N ASP A 9 15.76 4.35 -1.36
CA ASP A 9 16.35 5.26 -2.36
C ASP A 9 16.51 6.65 -1.74
N ALA A 10 17.76 7.10 -1.54
CA ALA A 10 18.04 8.33 -0.81
C ALA A 10 17.82 9.58 -1.67
N THR A 11 18.06 9.48 -2.98
CA THR A 11 17.99 10.59 -3.93
C THR A 11 17.25 10.22 -5.21
N PRO A 12 16.77 11.19 -6.00
CA PRO A 12 16.26 10.94 -7.35
C PRO A 12 17.23 10.16 -8.24
N ALA A 13 18.54 10.42 -8.11
CA ALA A 13 19.55 9.72 -8.90
C ALA A 13 19.63 8.24 -8.52
N ASP A 14 19.51 7.89 -7.23
CA ASP A 14 19.42 6.49 -6.78
C ASP A 14 18.18 5.82 -7.38
N ARG A 15 17.03 6.50 -7.38
CA ARG A 15 15.80 5.99 -7.96
C ARG A 15 15.95 5.73 -9.46
N GLU A 16 16.52 6.68 -10.20
CA GLU A 16 16.78 6.53 -11.64
C GLU A 16 17.75 5.37 -11.90
N HIS A 17 18.79 5.25 -11.10
CA HIS A 17 19.75 4.16 -11.19
C HIS A 17 19.06 2.79 -11.01
N PHE A 18 18.32 2.57 -9.92
CA PHE A 18 17.63 1.32 -9.68
C PHE A 18 16.53 1.04 -10.70
N HIS A 19 15.83 2.06 -11.17
CA HIS A 19 14.89 1.94 -12.28
C HIS A 19 15.58 1.39 -13.54
N SER A 20 16.77 1.90 -13.88
CA SER A 20 17.55 1.44 -15.05
C SER A 20 17.99 -0.03 -14.94
N LEU A 21 18.16 -0.53 -13.72
CA LEU A 21 18.46 -1.94 -13.42
C LEU A 21 17.24 -2.86 -13.43
N GLY A 22 16.02 -2.29 -13.59
CA GLY A 22 14.77 -3.06 -13.65
C GLY A 22 13.98 -3.11 -12.34
N ALA A 23 14.44 -2.44 -11.27
CA ALA A 23 13.67 -2.29 -10.03
C ALA A 23 12.57 -1.24 -10.26
N ARG A 24 11.37 -1.71 -10.57
CA ARG A 24 10.21 -0.90 -10.99
C ARG A 24 9.24 -0.60 -9.87
N ILE A 25 9.63 -0.82 -8.62
CA ILE A 25 8.86 -0.50 -7.41
C ILE A 25 9.83 0.19 -6.46
N ALA A 26 9.43 1.33 -5.90
CA ALA A 26 10.21 2.10 -4.93
C ALA A 26 9.67 1.84 -3.51
N GLU A 27 10.40 1.12 -2.67
CA GLU A 27 10.03 0.89 -1.27
C GLU A 27 10.78 1.88 -0.37
N PHE A 28 10.02 2.64 0.41
CA PHE A 28 10.52 3.65 1.35
C PHE A 28 11.48 4.69 0.73
N PRO A 29 11.15 5.34 -0.43
CA PRO A 29 11.99 6.42 -0.94
C PRO A 29 12.12 7.53 0.11
N MET A 30 13.33 8.04 0.29
CA MET A 30 13.64 9.02 1.33
C MET A 30 13.17 10.43 0.93
N GLY A 31 11.97 10.79 1.36
CA GLY A 31 11.39 12.13 1.19
C GLY A 31 10.60 12.33 -0.11
N ASP A 32 9.86 13.45 -0.15
CA ASP A 32 8.94 13.79 -1.24
C ASP A 32 9.61 13.90 -2.61
N VAL A 33 10.84 14.39 -2.64
CA VAL A 33 11.57 14.62 -3.91
C VAL A 33 11.91 13.29 -4.59
N THR A 34 12.40 12.31 -3.82
CA THR A 34 12.70 10.97 -4.34
C THR A 34 11.43 10.21 -4.70
N ALA A 35 10.38 10.34 -3.88
CA ALA A 35 9.05 9.79 -4.18
C ALA A 35 8.47 10.39 -5.47
N ALA A 36 8.60 11.70 -5.68
CA ALA A 36 8.16 12.34 -6.92
C ALA A 36 8.93 11.84 -8.15
N ALA A 37 10.23 11.57 -8.01
CA ALA A 37 11.03 10.96 -9.07
C ALA A 37 10.53 9.55 -9.43
N ALA A 38 10.18 8.72 -8.42
CA ALA A 38 9.57 7.41 -8.68
C ALA A 38 8.25 7.54 -9.46
N LYS A 39 7.38 8.48 -9.07
CA LYS A 39 6.12 8.75 -9.79
C LYS A 39 6.37 9.19 -11.24
N ALA A 40 7.36 10.04 -11.47
CA ALA A 40 7.71 10.50 -12.82
C ALA A 40 8.18 9.35 -13.73
N LEU A 41 8.82 8.33 -13.15
CA LEU A 41 9.24 7.11 -13.84
C LEU A 41 8.10 6.09 -14.01
N GLY A 42 6.94 6.32 -13.39
CA GLY A 42 5.82 5.36 -13.37
C GLY A 42 6.02 4.20 -12.39
N ASP A 43 6.97 4.32 -11.47
CA ASP A 43 7.26 3.30 -10.46
C ASP A 43 6.32 3.49 -9.24
N PRO A 44 5.52 2.49 -8.85
CA PRO A 44 4.69 2.57 -7.66
C PRO A 44 5.53 2.66 -6.39
N ILE A 45 5.04 3.47 -5.44
CA ILE A 45 5.69 3.75 -4.17
C ILE A 45 5.05 2.93 -3.07
N VAL A 46 5.88 2.20 -2.31
CA VAL A 46 5.48 1.41 -1.14
C VAL A 46 5.89 2.14 0.13
N LEU A 47 4.94 2.34 1.04
CA LEU A 47 5.19 2.86 2.39
C LEU A 47 4.61 1.92 3.45
N GLY A 48 5.05 2.10 4.71
CA GLY A 48 4.62 1.24 5.81
C GLY A 48 3.24 1.62 6.37
N ALA A 49 2.30 0.68 6.38
CA ALA A 49 1.02 0.84 7.05
C ALA A 49 1.15 1.15 8.56
N PRO A 50 2.14 0.61 9.31
CA PRO A 50 2.36 0.97 10.71
C PRO A 50 2.62 2.47 10.92
N ASN A 51 3.21 3.16 9.95
CA ASN A 51 3.42 4.61 10.02
C ASN A 51 2.08 5.37 10.03
N VAL A 52 1.11 4.94 9.23
CA VAL A 52 -0.26 5.49 9.23
C VAL A 52 -0.94 5.23 10.57
N VAL A 53 -0.86 4.00 11.08
CA VAL A 53 -1.55 3.59 12.33
C VAL A 53 -1.03 4.35 13.55
N ARG A 54 0.27 4.62 13.62
CA ARG A 54 0.89 5.37 14.72
C ARG A 54 0.72 6.88 14.63
N GLY A 55 0.26 7.40 13.50
CA GLY A 55 0.03 8.84 13.33
C GLY A 55 1.30 9.65 13.06
N GLY A 56 2.38 9.02 12.55
CA GLY A 56 3.61 9.71 12.19
C GLY A 56 4.85 8.82 12.13
N SER A 57 5.95 9.39 11.65
CA SER A 57 7.26 8.73 11.63
C SER A 57 8.00 8.91 12.96
N HIS A 58 8.57 7.85 13.52
CA HIS A 58 9.44 7.93 14.70
C HIS A 58 10.76 8.67 14.44
N THR A 59 11.15 8.78 13.17
CA THR A 59 12.43 9.36 12.76
C THR A 59 12.33 10.81 12.29
N GLY A 60 11.14 11.44 12.41
CA GLY A 60 10.91 12.78 11.84
C GLY A 60 10.85 12.79 10.31
N LEU A 61 10.96 11.62 9.66
CA LEU A 61 10.75 11.43 8.25
C LEU A 61 9.25 11.43 7.94
N GLN A 62 8.93 11.61 6.69
CA GLN A 62 7.60 11.79 6.11
C GLN A 62 6.50 10.88 6.69
N SER A 63 5.35 11.46 6.99
CA SER A 63 4.15 10.70 7.34
C SER A 63 3.60 9.98 6.12
N ALA A 64 3.44 8.64 6.19
CA ALA A 64 2.83 7.87 5.11
C ALA A 64 1.40 8.35 4.78
N ALA A 65 0.68 8.87 5.77
CA ALA A 65 -0.66 9.45 5.57
C ALA A 65 -0.60 10.75 4.75
N GLU A 66 0.37 11.63 5.02
CA GLU A 66 0.58 12.84 4.23
C GLU A 66 1.05 12.52 2.81
N SER A 67 1.94 11.54 2.67
CA SER A 67 2.39 11.06 1.35
C SER A 67 1.23 10.49 0.54
N ALA A 68 0.35 9.71 1.15
CA ALA A 68 -0.85 9.19 0.51
C ALA A 68 -1.77 10.31 0.04
N ALA A 69 -2.01 11.33 0.88
CA ALA A 69 -2.82 12.49 0.51
C ALA A 69 -2.21 13.31 -0.65
N LYS A 70 -0.89 13.31 -0.80
CA LYS A 70 -0.17 13.95 -1.91
C LYS A 70 -0.08 13.08 -3.17
N GLY A 71 -0.59 11.84 -3.16
CA GLY A 71 -0.41 10.88 -4.24
C GLY A 71 1.01 10.30 -4.35
N LEU A 72 1.79 10.39 -3.28
CA LEU A 72 3.17 9.88 -3.17
C LEU A 72 3.25 8.55 -2.39
N CYS A 73 2.14 7.81 -2.34
CA CYS A 73 2.05 6.46 -1.80
C CYS A 73 1.05 5.68 -2.64
N ASP A 74 1.47 4.61 -3.28
CA ASP A 74 0.62 3.76 -4.10
C ASP A 74 0.25 2.46 -3.38
N ILE A 75 1.09 2.00 -2.46
CA ILE A 75 0.96 0.72 -1.77
C ILE A 75 1.32 0.90 -0.30
N LEU A 76 0.55 0.25 0.58
CA LEU A 76 0.90 0.12 1.98
C LEU A 76 1.33 -1.32 2.28
N ALA A 77 2.53 -1.48 2.82
CA ALA A 77 3.06 -2.76 3.28
C ALA A 77 2.83 -2.94 4.80
N SER A 78 2.69 -4.20 5.24
CA SER A 78 2.51 -4.53 6.66
C SER A 78 3.75 -4.25 7.51
N ASP A 79 4.92 -4.29 6.87
CA ASP A 79 6.21 -4.20 7.55
C ASP A 79 6.24 -5.19 8.75
N TYR A 80 6.65 -4.78 9.93
CA TYR A 80 6.70 -5.61 11.14
C TYR A 80 5.34 -5.75 11.87
N TYR A 81 4.25 -5.07 11.44
CA TYR A 81 2.95 -5.09 12.12
C TYR A 81 1.80 -5.34 11.12
N TYR A 82 1.57 -6.62 10.78
CA TYR A 82 0.55 -7.01 9.78
C TYR A 82 -0.88 -6.51 10.05
N PRO A 83 -1.38 -6.31 11.32
CA PRO A 83 -2.73 -5.78 11.52
C PRO A 83 -2.90 -4.35 10.99
N ALA A 84 -1.80 -3.60 10.77
CA ALA A 84 -1.85 -2.26 10.23
C ALA A 84 -2.51 -2.22 8.84
N LEU A 85 -2.41 -3.28 8.02
CA LEU A 85 -3.06 -3.33 6.71
C LEU A 85 -4.59 -3.24 6.79
N LEU A 86 -5.19 -3.75 7.86
CA LEU A 86 -6.62 -3.62 8.09
C LEU A 86 -6.99 -2.20 8.56
N HIS A 87 -6.18 -1.61 9.45
CA HIS A 87 -6.52 -0.35 10.11
C HIS A 87 -6.16 0.90 9.30
N ALA A 88 -5.03 0.88 8.58
CA ALA A 88 -4.52 2.06 7.88
C ALA A 88 -5.51 2.68 6.89
N PRO A 89 -6.22 1.92 6.03
CA PRO A 89 -7.22 2.51 5.13
C PRO A 89 -8.32 3.28 5.85
N PHE A 90 -8.83 2.75 6.97
CA PHE A 90 -9.89 3.41 7.74
C PHE A 90 -9.38 4.65 8.47
N ILE A 91 -8.13 4.66 8.90
CA ILE A 91 -7.49 5.84 9.49
C ILE A 91 -7.35 6.94 8.43
N LEU A 92 -6.88 6.62 7.22
CA LEU A 92 -6.79 7.58 6.12
C LEU A 92 -8.14 8.21 5.78
N VAL A 93 -9.22 7.42 5.82
CA VAL A 93 -10.58 7.93 5.61
C VAL A 93 -11.05 8.81 6.77
N ARG A 94 -10.89 8.34 8.01
CA ARG A 94 -11.27 9.07 9.22
C ARG A 94 -10.60 10.45 9.29
N ASP A 95 -9.32 10.50 8.92
CA ASP A 95 -8.48 11.71 8.98
C ASP A 95 -8.62 12.58 7.69
N GLY A 96 -9.57 12.25 6.81
CA GLY A 96 -9.89 13.01 5.60
C GLY A 96 -8.77 13.04 4.56
N LYS A 97 -7.87 12.05 4.58
CA LYS A 97 -6.73 11.98 3.65
C LYS A 97 -7.11 11.40 2.30
N LEU A 98 -7.93 10.35 2.29
CA LEU A 98 -8.39 9.65 1.08
C LEU A 98 -9.85 9.17 1.25
N PRO A 99 -10.61 9.04 0.16
CA PRO A 99 -11.88 8.29 0.18
C PRO A 99 -11.62 6.79 0.33
N LEU A 100 -12.61 6.03 0.81
CA LEU A 100 -12.45 4.62 1.18
C LEU A 100 -11.96 3.74 0.02
N ASN A 101 -12.48 3.95 -1.17
CA ASN A 101 -12.10 3.17 -2.36
C ASN A 101 -10.61 3.35 -2.72
N GLU A 102 -10.07 4.57 -2.58
CA GLU A 102 -8.66 4.86 -2.82
C GLU A 102 -7.78 4.32 -1.69
N ALA A 103 -8.16 4.59 -0.43
CA ALA A 103 -7.44 4.09 0.73
C ALA A 103 -7.36 2.56 0.75
N TRP A 104 -8.47 1.87 0.41
CA TRP A 104 -8.47 0.41 0.30
C TRP A 104 -7.66 -0.09 -0.90
N GLY A 105 -7.61 0.68 -1.97
CA GLY A 105 -6.76 0.42 -3.14
C GLY A 105 -5.29 0.24 -2.79
N LEU A 106 -4.78 0.98 -1.78
CA LEU A 106 -3.39 0.91 -1.34
C LEU A 106 -2.99 -0.46 -0.75
N VAL A 107 -3.96 -1.25 -0.28
CA VAL A 107 -3.73 -2.57 0.33
C VAL A 107 -4.29 -3.74 -0.50
N SER A 108 -4.94 -3.46 -1.64
CA SER A 108 -5.58 -4.51 -2.46
C SER A 108 -5.27 -4.38 -3.95
N THR A 109 -5.90 -3.43 -4.63
CA THR A 109 -5.81 -3.29 -6.09
C THR A 109 -4.41 -2.89 -6.55
N ASN A 110 -3.79 -1.94 -5.87
CA ASN A 110 -2.49 -1.41 -6.27
C ASN A 110 -1.35 -2.42 -6.08
N PRO A 111 -1.22 -3.12 -4.93
CA PRO A 111 -0.20 -4.16 -4.79
C PRO A 111 -0.42 -5.32 -5.79
N ALA A 112 -1.67 -5.72 -6.05
CA ALA A 112 -1.94 -6.76 -7.05
C ALA A 112 -1.47 -6.31 -8.44
N ARG A 113 -1.74 -5.07 -8.82
CA ARG A 113 -1.29 -4.50 -10.11
C ARG A 113 0.23 -4.41 -10.20
N ALA A 114 0.90 -3.90 -9.17
CA ALA A 114 2.36 -3.76 -9.14
C ALA A 114 3.08 -5.11 -9.26
N LEU A 115 2.48 -6.16 -8.71
CA LEU A 115 3.00 -7.53 -8.78
C LEU A 115 2.53 -8.31 -10.03
N GLY A 116 1.75 -7.69 -10.92
CA GLY A 116 1.23 -8.33 -12.13
C GLY A 116 0.16 -9.41 -11.86
N LEU A 117 -0.48 -9.38 -10.69
CA LEU A 117 -1.54 -10.31 -10.31
C LEU A 117 -2.87 -9.86 -10.93
N VAL A 118 -3.18 -10.39 -12.10
CA VAL A 118 -4.35 -9.95 -12.89
C VAL A 118 -5.67 -10.60 -12.45
N ASP A 119 -5.62 -11.63 -11.63
CA ASP A 119 -6.78 -12.42 -11.21
C ASP A 119 -7.41 -11.97 -9.88
N ARG A 120 -6.81 -11.01 -9.18
CA ARG A 120 -7.23 -10.57 -7.84
C ARG A 120 -7.05 -9.07 -7.62
N GLY A 121 -7.32 -8.58 -6.39
CA GLY A 121 -7.19 -7.17 -6.00
C GLY A 121 -8.46 -6.35 -6.23
N VAL A 122 -9.48 -6.90 -6.89
CA VAL A 122 -10.79 -6.28 -7.11
C VAL A 122 -11.90 -7.32 -7.00
N LEU A 123 -13.09 -6.89 -6.60
CA LEU A 123 -14.32 -7.68 -6.65
C LEU A 123 -14.96 -7.49 -8.03
N ALA A 124 -14.76 -8.45 -8.93
CA ALA A 124 -15.32 -8.42 -10.27
C ALA A 124 -15.58 -9.85 -10.78
N PRO A 125 -16.51 -10.03 -11.75
CA PRO A 125 -16.72 -11.32 -12.38
C PRO A 125 -15.42 -11.91 -12.96
N CYS A 126 -15.27 -13.22 -12.89
CA CYS A 126 -14.09 -13.95 -13.36
C CYS A 126 -12.78 -13.66 -12.62
N LYS A 127 -12.82 -12.95 -11.50
CA LYS A 127 -11.67 -12.80 -10.61
C LYS A 127 -11.71 -13.84 -9.50
N ARG A 128 -10.52 -14.14 -8.97
CA ARG A 128 -10.37 -15.03 -7.83
C ARG A 128 -11.10 -14.43 -6.62
N ALA A 129 -11.92 -15.22 -5.96
CA ALA A 129 -12.67 -14.79 -4.78
C ALA A 129 -11.77 -14.81 -3.53
N ASP A 130 -10.89 -13.82 -3.43
CA ASP A 130 -10.12 -13.49 -2.23
C ASP A 130 -10.78 -12.26 -1.59
N VAL A 131 -11.49 -12.45 -0.47
CA VAL A 131 -12.35 -11.42 0.13
C VAL A 131 -12.11 -11.34 1.63
N ALA A 132 -11.91 -10.15 2.14
CA ALA A 132 -11.99 -9.83 3.56
C ALA A 132 -13.34 -9.16 3.84
N ILE A 133 -14.10 -9.71 4.79
CA ILE A 133 -15.35 -9.12 5.28
C ILE A 133 -15.01 -8.38 6.57
N VAL A 134 -15.18 -7.07 6.54
CA VAL A 134 -14.77 -6.18 7.63
C VAL A 134 -15.96 -5.44 8.20
N GLN A 135 -16.09 -5.45 9.52
CA GLN A 135 -17.03 -4.58 10.24
C GLN A 135 -16.37 -3.22 10.45
N ASN A 136 -17.04 -2.17 9.96
CA ASN A 136 -16.61 -0.79 10.16
C ASN A 136 -17.46 -0.15 11.27
N GLY A 137 -17.02 -0.23 12.52
CA GLY A 137 -17.70 0.34 13.67
C GLY A 137 -16.71 0.75 14.75
N GLY A 138 -16.35 2.04 14.80
CA GLY A 138 -15.40 2.58 15.79
C GLY A 138 -13.97 2.13 15.59
N SER A 139 -13.72 0.83 15.66
CA SER A 139 -12.45 0.18 15.26
C SER A 139 -12.77 -0.92 14.24
N PRO A 140 -12.12 -0.94 13.08
CA PRO A 140 -12.38 -1.98 12.08
C PRO A 140 -11.96 -3.36 12.60
N SER A 141 -12.81 -4.36 12.41
CA SER A 141 -12.53 -5.75 12.77
C SER A 141 -12.82 -6.68 11.61
N LEU A 142 -11.97 -7.72 11.47
CA LEU A 142 -12.15 -8.73 10.45
C LEU A 142 -13.22 -9.74 10.93
N LEU A 143 -14.31 -9.86 10.17
CA LEU A 143 -15.37 -10.84 10.47
C LEU A 143 -15.12 -12.18 9.79
N ALA A 144 -14.62 -12.17 8.55
CA ALA A 144 -14.34 -13.39 7.84
C ALA A 144 -13.29 -13.17 6.74
N THR A 145 -12.58 -14.22 6.40
CA THR A 145 -11.65 -14.27 5.26
C THR A 145 -12.04 -15.41 4.33
N ILE A 146 -12.16 -15.08 3.05
CA ILE A 146 -12.39 -16.03 1.97
C ILE A 146 -11.15 -16.03 1.08
N ALA A 147 -10.58 -17.19 0.78
CA ALA A 147 -9.49 -17.35 -0.15
C ALA A 147 -9.85 -18.37 -1.24
N ALA A 148 -9.72 -17.98 -2.49
CA ALA A 148 -10.12 -18.78 -3.65
C ALA A 148 -11.54 -19.34 -3.52
N GLY A 149 -12.49 -18.57 -3.01
CA GLY A 149 -13.88 -18.95 -2.81
C GLY A 149 -14.15 -19.85 -1.60
N ARG A 150 -13.14 -20.11 -0.75
CA ARG A 150 -13.27 -20.94 0.45
C ARG A 150 -13.18 -20.08 1.71
N LEU A 151 -14.10 -20.26 2.64
CA LEU A 151 -14.04 -19.63 3.95
C LEU A 151 -12.81 -20.17 4.71
N CYS A 152 -11.89 -19.27 5.08
CA CYS A 152 -10.64 -19.62 5.76
C CYS A 152 -10.70 -19.33 7.27
N SER A 153 -11.34 -18.23 7.64
CA SER A 153 -11.52 -17.84 9.04
C SER A 153 -12.84 -17.12 9.23
N PHE A 154 -13.39 -17.28 10.42
CA PHE A 154 -14.56 -16.56 10.92
C PHE A 154 -14.16 -15.95 12.26
N GLY A 155 -14.28 -14.61 12.41
CA GLY A 155 -13.90 -13.88 13.62
C GLY A 155 -15.01 -13.82 14.65
#